data_8a4c53bd63244cc464096beaee533476
#
_entry.id   8a4c53bd63244cc464096beaee533476
#
_cell.length_a   1.000
_cell.length_b   1.000
_cell.length_c   1.000
_cell.angle_alpha   90.00
_cell.angle_beta   90.00
_cell.angle_gamma   90.00
#
_symmetry.space_group_name_H-M   'P 1'
#
loop_
_entity.id
_entity.type
_entity.pdbx_description
1 polymer ?
#
loop_
_entity_poly.entity_id
_entity_poly.type
_entity_poly.pdbx_seq_one_letter_code
_entity_poly.pdbx_strand_id
1 'polypeptide(L)'
;MFELMTQCDTVYINTNEHYRANVETETREARYVKWLTAKYPAHKTEKSNPILQRLRSVKDQIEIDLIQNACKITDKGFRRVLGFVKPGVWEYNIEAEFIHEFLNNKSKGFAYTPIIASGNNANVLHYIENNKQCKAGDLILFDVAAEYANYSSDMSRTIPVSGRFTKRQKAVYEAVN
;
A
#
# COMPACT_ATOMS: atom_id res chain seq x y z
N MET A 1 -17.58 -0.20 -28.16
CA MET A 1 -18.38 -0.96 -27.18
C MET A 1 -19.61 -1.62 -27.83
N PHE A 2 -20.42 -0.90 -28.61
CA PHE A 2 -21.60 -1.48 -29.28
C PHE A 2 -21.26 -2.71 -30.16
N GLU A 3 -20.26 -2.61 -31.03
CA GLU A 3 -19.78 -3.72 -31.86
C GLU A 3 -19.34 -4.94 -31.07
N LEU A 4 -18.66 -4.75 -29.95
CA LEU A 4 -18.23 -5.86 -29.09
C LEU A 4 -19.42 -6.58 -28.45
N MET A 5 -20.47 -5.84 -28.08
CA MET A 5 -21.68 -6.42 -27.51
C MET A 5 -22.47 -7.27 -28.50
N THR A 6 -22.34 -7.03 -29.81
CA THR A 6 -22.97 -7.87 -30.82
C THR A 6 -22.26 -9.19 -31.10
N GLN A 7 -21.04 -9.35 -30.56
CA GLN A 7 -20.15 -10.50 -30.78
C GLN A 7 -20.00 -11.40 -29.55
N CYS A 8 -20.65 -11.09 -28.42
CA CYS A 8 -20.54 -11.87 -27.19
C CYS A 8 -21.92 -12.09 -26.54
N ASP A 9 -22.08 -13.22 -25.88
CA ASP A 9 -23.28 -13.58 -25.11
C ASP A 9 -23.13 -13.28 -23.63
N THR A 10 -21.87 -13.22 -23.13
CA THR A 10 -21.55 -13.05 -21.72
C THR A 10 -20.56 -11.89 -21.53
N VAL A 11 -20.84 -11.03 -20.55
CA VAL A 11 -19.98 -9.90 -20.17
C VAL A 11 -19.49 -10.10 -18.75
N TYR A 12 -18.16 -10.12 -18.58
CA TYR A 12 -17.52 -10.17 -17.26
C TYR A 12 -17.34 -8.77 -16.70
N ILE A 13 -17.91 -8.53 -15.52
CA ILE A 13 -17.97 -7.21 -14.90
C ILE A 13 -17.23 -7.24 -13.56
N ASN A 14 -16.44 -6.19 -13.31
CA ASN A 14 -15.87 -5.98 -11.99
C ASN A 14 -16.94 -5.40 -11.08
N THR A 15 -17.28 -6.13 -10.02
CA THR A 15 -18.15 -5.65 -8.95
C THR A 15 -17.34 -5.68 -7.65
N ASN A 16 -17.25 -4.55 -6.97
CA ASN A 16 -16.54 -4.43 -5.68
C ASN A 16 -17.34 -5.00 -4.50
N GLU A 17 -18.48 -5.62 -4.79
CA GLU A 17 -19.34 -6.18 -3.75
C GLU A 17 -18.75 -7.46 -3.18
N HIS A 18 -18.45 -7.41 -1.91
CA HIS A 18 -18.12 -8.61 -1.15
C HIS A 18 -19.43 -9.34 -0.81
N TYR A 19 -19.48 -10.65 -1.00
CA TYR A 19 -20.69 -11.48 -0.74
C TYR A 19 -21.24 -11.38 0.69
N ARG A 20 -20.43 -10.90 1.65
CA ARG A 20 -20.78 -10.75 3.06
C ARG A 20 -20.96 -9.31 3.51
N ALA A 21 -20.81 -8.34 2.62
CA ALA A 21 -20.94 -6.93 2.96
C ALA A 21 -22.29 -6.40 2.48
N ASN A 22 -23.08 -5.88 3.39
CA ASN A 22 -24.16 -4.96 3.06
C ASN A 22 -23.56 -3.62 2.71
N VAL A 23 -23.65 -3.24 1.45
CA VAL A 23 -23.18 -1.93 0.98
C VAL A 23 -24.39 -1.00 1.00
N GLU A 24 -24.43 -0.11 1.97
CA GLU A 24 -25.51 0.89 2.09
C GLU A 24 -25.48 1.92 0.96
N THR A 25 -24.29 2.22 0.44
CA THR A 25 -24.10 3.18 -0.64
C THR A 25 -23.82 2.48 -1.96
N GLU A 26 -24.60 2.79 -2.98
CA GLU A 26 -24.42 2.22 -4.31
C GLU A 26 -23.09 2.65 -4.92
N THR A 27 -22.22 1.68 -5.24
CA THR A 27 -20.91 1.93 -5.84
C THR A 27 -21.04 2.37 -7.31
N ARG A 28 -19.97 2.96 -7.85
CA ARG A 28 -19.89 3.31 -9.28
C ARG A 28 -20.07 2.06 -10.16
N GLU A 29 -19.46 0.97 -9.77
CA GLU A 29 -19.55 -0.32 -10.47
C GLU A 29 -20.97 -0.86 -10.45
N ALA A 30 -21.67 -0.80 -9.33
CA ALA A 30 -23.07 -1.23 -9.22
C ALA A 30 -23.99 -0.42 -10.16
N ARG A 31 -23.80 0.92 -10.24
CA ARG A 31 -24.53 1.76 -11.19
C ARG A 31 -24.24 1.38 -12.65
N TYR A 32 -22.96 1.09 -12.95
CA TYR A 32 -22.58 0.65 -14.29
C TYR A 32 -23.21 -0.69 -14.66
N VAL A 33 -23.25 -1.67 -13.74
CA VAL A 33 -23.91 -2.96 -13.94
C VAL A 33 -25.40 -2.78 -14.23
N LYS A 34 -26.09 -1.97 -13.42
CA LYS A 34 -27.52 -1.66 -13.65
C LYS A 34 -27.77 -1.04 -15.03
N TRP A 35 -26.96 -0.07 -15.41
CA TRP A 35 -27.05 0.54 -16.73
C TRP A 35 -26.80 -0.47 -17.85
N LEU A 36 -25.76 -1.32 -17.72
CA LEU A 36 -25.39 -2.30 -18.72
C LEU A 36 -26.49 -3.36 -18.92
N THR A 37 -27.01 -3.93 -17.84
CA THR A 37 -28.07 -4.93 -17.89
C THR A 37 -29.40 -4.40 -18.44
N ALA A 38 -29.72 -3.15 -18.12
CA ALA A 38 -30.89 -2.47 -18.68
C ALA A 38 -30.75 -2.22 -20.20
N LYS A 39 -29.54 -1.84 -20.63
CA LYS A 39 -29.26 -1.54 -22.04
C LYS A 39 -29.12 -2.79 -22.92
N TYR A 40 -28.60 -3.87 -22.35
CA TYR A 40 -28.34 -5.14 -23.07
C TYR A 40 -28.93 -6.33 -22.30
N PRO A 41 -30.29 -6.43 -22.26
CA PRO A 41 -30.96 -7.42 -21.41
C PRO A 41 -30.79 -8.88 -21.88
N ALA A 42 -30.37 -9.11 -23.12
CA ALA A 42 -30.12 -10.44 -23.66
C ALA A 42 -28.73 -11.01 -23.26
N HIS A 43 -27.84 -10.19 -22.70
CA HIS A 43 -26.51 -10.64 -22.33
C HIS A 43 -26.49 -11.18 -20.90
N LYS A 44 -25.76 -12.27 -20.71
CA LYS A 44 -25.43 -12.77 -19.38
C LYS A 44 -24.32 -11.93 -18.76
N THR A 45 -24.45 -11.60 -17.49
CA THR A 45 -23.39 -10.92 -16.73
C THR A 45 -22.77 -11.87 -15.71
N GLU A 46 -21.45 -11.90 -15.67
CA GLU A 46 -20.65 -12.72 -14.76
C GLU A 46 -19.62 -11.85 -14.03
N LYS A 47 -19.16 -12.29 -12.86
CA LYS A 47 -18.10 -11.58 -12.11
C LYS A 47 -16.74 -11.85 -12.71
N SER A 48 -15.98 -10.79 -13.01
CA SER A 48 -14.58 -10.90 -13.47
C SER A 48 -13.60 -11.23 -12.35
N ASN A 49 -13.95 -10.97 -11.08
CA ASN A 49 -13.09 -11.17 -9.92
C ASN A 49 -12.45 -12.57 -9.83
N PRO A 50 -13.17 -13.70 -10.02
CA PRO A 50 -12.53 -15.02 -9.94
C PRO A 50 -11.42 -15.23 -10.97
N ILE A 51 -11.59 -14.66 -12.18
CA ILE A 51 -10.59 -14.74 -13.26
C ILE A 51 -9.36 -13.89 -12.87
N LEU A 52 -9.59 -12.63 -12.49
CA LEU A 52 -8.52 -11.71 -12.10
C LEU A 52 -7.78 -12.21 -10.86
N GLN A 53 -8.48 -12.76 -9.88
CA GLN A 53 -7.87 -13.32 -8.68
C GLN A 53 -6.96 -14.51 -9.03
N ARG A 54 -7.39 -15.40 -9.90
CA ARG A 54 -6.57 -16.52 -10.37
C ARG A 54 -5.30 -16.06 -11.07
N LEU A 55 -5.41 -15.08 -11.97
CA LEU A 55 -4.27 -14.51 -12.68
C LEU A 55 -3.29 -13.81 -11.75
N ARG A 56 -3.80 -13.14 -10.69
CA ARG A 56 -2.97 -12.40 -9.73
C ARG A 56 -2.37 -13.27 -8.63
N SER A 57 -2.95 -14.43 -8.33
CA SER A 57 -2.49 -15.27 -7.20
C SER A 57 -1.14 -15.89 -7.44
N VAL A 58 -0.85 -16.29 -8.68
CA VAL A 58 0.43 -16.89 -9.07
C VAL A 58 1.16 -15.90 -9.96
N LYS A 59 2.32 -15.41 -9.48
CA LYS A 59 3.17 -14.47 -10.20
C LYS A 59 4.10 -15.22 -11.13
N ASP A 60 4.32 -14.68 -12.32
CA ASP A 60 5.38 -15.13 -13.20
C ASP A 60 6.75 -14.53 -12.79
N GLN A 61 7.82 -14.95 -13.44
CA GLN A 61 9.17 -14.51 -13.09
C GLN A 61 9.39 -13.01 -13.30
N ILE A 62 8.75 -12.42 -14.30
CA ILE A 62 8.84 -10.97 -14.58
C ILE A 62 8.19 -10.18 -13.45
N GLU A 63 7.02 -10.61 -12.98
CA GLU A 63 6.33 -9.99 -11.84
C GLU A 63 7.14 -10.08 -10.56
N ILE A 64 7.77 -11.24 -10.30
CA ILE A 64 8.67 -11.44 -9.15
C ILE A 64 9.84 -10.48 -9.21
N ASP A 65 10.48 -10.33 -10.38
CA ASP A 65 11.61 -9.42 -10.57
C ASP A 65 11.23 -7.96 -10.32
N LEU A 66 10.03 -7.55 -10.75
CA LEU A 66 9.50 -6.19 -10.52
C LEU A 66 9.22 -5.94 -9.04
N ILE A 67 8.59 -6.90 -8.35
CA ILE A 67 8.36 -6.84 -6.89
C ILE A 67 9.68 -6.77 -6.14
N GLN A 68 10.66 -7.59 -6.51
CA GLN A 68 12.00 -7.54 -5.91
C GLN A 68 12.68 -6.18 -6.11
N ASN A 69 12.50 -5.56 -7.27
CA ASN A 69 13.01 -4.20 -7.50
C ASN A 69 12.35 -3.18 -6.58
N ALA A 70 11.03 -3.22 -6.44
CA ALA A 70 10.31 -2.37 -5.48
C ALA A 70 10.84 -2.56 -4.04
N CYS A 71 11.06 -3.81 -3.62
CA CYS A 71 11.65 -4.12 -2.31
C CYS A 71 13.07 -3.57 -2.15
N LYS A 72 13.92 -3.68 -3.18
CA LYS A 72 15.29 -3.12 -3.17
C LYS A 72 15.28 -1.60 -3.04
N ILE A 73 14.33 -0.92 -3.70
CA ILE A 73 14.19 0.54 -3.60
C ILE A 73 13.75 0.93 -2.19
N THR A 74 12.80 0.20 -1.61
CA THR A 74 12.36 0.42 -0.21
C THR A 74 13.49 0.20 0.79
N ASP A 75 14.30 -0.85 0.63
CA ASP A 75 15.48 -1.09 1.47
C ASP A 75 16.47 0.08 1.42
N LYS A 76 16.76 0.61 0.23
CA LYS A 76 17.62 1.79 0.08
C LYS A 76 17.05 3.01 0.80
N GLY A 77 15.75 3.29 0.63
CA GLY A 77 15.06 4.37 1.33
C GLY A 77 15.13 4.20 2.83
N PHE A 78 14.91 3.00 3.34
CA PHE A 78 14.99 2.72 4.76
C PHE A 78 16.40 2.88 5.31
N ARG A 79 17.44 2.41 4.62
CA ARG A 79 18.85 2.62 5.02
C ARG A 79 19.22 4.10 5.07
N ARG A 80 18.75 4.91 4.13
CA ARG A 80 18.92 6.36 4.15
C ARG A 80 18.27 6.97 5.39
N VAL A 81 17.04 6.61 5.69
CA VAL A 81 16.26 7.08 6.83
C VAL A 81 16.89 6.65 8.16
N LEU A 82 17.45 5.44 8.27
CA LEU A 82 18.21 5.01 9.46
C LEU A 82 19.36 5.94 9.81
N GLY A 83 20.02 6.54 8.82
CA GLY A 83 21.07 7.54 9.03
C GLY A 83 20.56 8.95 9.33
N PHE A 84 19.30 9.23 9.03
CA PHE A 84 18.69 10.55 9.15
C PHE A 84 17.91 10.75 10.46
N VAL A 85 17.21 9.71 10.94
CA VAL A 85 16.34 9.78 12.13
C VAL A 85 17.14 10.12 13.38
N LYS A 86 16.73 11.18 14.06
CA LYS A 86 17.27 11.63 15.35
C LYS A 86 16.24 12.49 16.07
N PRO A 87 16.40 12.74 17.37
CA PRO A 87 15.55 13.68 18.09
C PRO A 87 15.56 15.07 17.44
N GLY A 88 14.38 15.69 17.33
CA GLY A 88 14.19 17.00 16.72
C GLY A 88 13.82 16.98 15.24
N VAL A 89 13.95 15.85 14.54
CA VAL A 89 13.50 15.70 13.15
C VAL A 89 11.97 15.60 13.12
N TRP A 90 11.33 16.14 12.10
CA TRP A 90 9.89 16.01 11.89
C TRP A 90 9.57 14.78 11.03
N GLU A 91 8.41 14.17 11.26
CA GLU A 91 7.95 12.99 10.51
C GLU A 91 7.91 13.26 9.01
N TYR A 92 7.42 14.43 8.57
CA TYR A 92 7.43 14.83 7.15
C TYR A 92 8.84 15.04 6.56
N ASN A 93 9.86 15.37 7.38
CA ASN A 93 11.25 15.40 6.89
C ASN A 93 11.75 14.00 6.56
N ILE A 94 11.34 13.01 7.36
CA ILE A 94 11.67 11.60 7.12
C ILE A 94 10.95 11.10 5.85
N GLU A 95 9.71 11.51 5.64
CA GLU A 95 8.96 11.25 4.41
C GLU A 95 9.69 11.79 3.18
N ALA A 96 10.21 13.02 3.27
CA ALA A 96 11.00 13.63 2.20
C ALA A 96 12.29 12.83 1.87
N GLU A 97 12.95 12.24 2.88
CA GLU A 97 14.12 11.38 2.66
C GLU A 97 13.75 10.07 1.93
N PHE A 98 12.61 9.46 2.26
CA PHE A 98 12.11 8.30 1.52
C PHE A 98 11.81 8.66 0.07
N ILE A 99 11.03 9.74 -0.18
CA ILE A 99 10.64 10.11 -1.55
C ILE A 99 11.85 10.46 -2.40
N HIS A 100 12.84 11.15 -1.82
CA HIS A 100 14.11 11.44 -2.50
C HIS A 100 14.77 10.15 -2.99
N GLU A 101 14.91 9.15 -2.12
CA GLU A 101 15.56 7.88 -2.49
C GLU A 101 14.74 7.09 -3.51
N PHE A 102 13.41 7.09 -3.38
CA PHE A 102 12.53 6.40 -4.30
C PHE A 102 12.64 6.98 -5.71
N LEU A 103 12.57 8.30 -5.86
CA LEU A 103 12.70 8.97 -7.16
C LEU A 103 14.09 8.75 -7.79
N ASN A 104 15.15 8.79 -6.99
CA ASN A 104 16.52 8.52 -7.47
C ASN A 104 16.69 7.09 -8.02
N ASN A 105 15.85 6.16 -7.59
CA ASN A 105 15.86 4.79 -8.04
C ASN A 105 14.73 4.46 -9.05
N LYS A 106 14.17 5.47 -9.72
CA LYS A 106 13.16 5.34 -10.79
C LYS A 106 11.80 4.83 -10.31
N SER A 107 11.51 4.88 -9.01
CA SER A 107 10.15 4.71 -8.50
C SER A 107 9.33 5.97 -8.79
N LYS A 108 8.03 5.82 -8.97
CA LYS A 108 7.12 6.98 -9.06
C LYS A 108 6.79 7.59 -7.69
N GLY A 109 7.20 6.94 -6.62
CA GLY A 109 6.96 7.36 -5.25
C GLY A 109 6.49 6.22 -4.35
N PHE A 110 5.73 6.57 -3.34
CA PHE A 110 5.16 5.60 -2.41
C PHE A 110 4.11 4.71 -3.08
N ALA A 111 4.10 3.42 -2.72
CA ALA A 111 3.11 2.44 -3.16
C ALA A 111 1.72 2.71 -2.57
N TYR A 112 1.68 3.33 -1.39
CA TYR A 112 0.49 3.75 -0.65
C TYR A 112 0.85 4.94 0.23
N THR A 113 -0.15 5.59 0.85
CA THR A 113 0.08 6.71 1.77
C THR A 113 0.96 6.25 2.94
N PRO A 114 2.17 6.85 3.12
CA PRO A 114 3.12 6.38 4.12
C PRO A 114 2.65 6.69 5.53
N ILE A 115 2.92 5.76 6.45
CA ILE A 115 2.77 5.95 7.89
C ILE A 115 4.17 6.12 8.48
N ILE A 116 4.41 7.28 9.11
CA ILE A 116 5.66 7.61 9.78
C ILE A 116 5.29 8.16 11.16
N ALA A 117 5.16 7.28 12.14
CA ALA A 117 4.47 7.55 13.39
C ALA A 117 5.43 7.49 14.59
N SER A 118 5.76 8.65 15.18
CA SER A 118 6.64 8.75 16.35
C SER A 118 5.86 8.79 17.66
N GLY A 119 6.40 8.13 18.69
CA GLY A 119 5.84 8.10 20.03
C GLY A 119 4.39 7.62 20.06
N ASN A 120 3.48 8.41 20.64
CA ASN A 120 2.07 8.05 20.77
C ASN A 120 1.32 7.92 19.43
N ASN A 121 1.82 8.52 18.35
CA ASN A 121 1.20 8.40 17.04
C ASN A 121 1.26 6.97 16.50
N ALA A 122 2.25 6.18 16.91
CA ALA A 122 2.38 4.76 16.57
C ALA A 122 1.20 3.89 17.09
N ASN A 123 0.37 4.42 17.99
CA ASN A 123 -0.85 3.75 18.48
C ASN A 123 -2.10 4.15 17.68
N VAL A 124 -1.99 5.07 16.73
CA VAL A 124 -3.11 5.51 15.88
C VAL A 124 -3.11 4.69 14.60
N LEU A 125 -4.20 3.93 14.40
CA LEU A 125 -4.36 3.14 13.19
C LEU A 125 -4.47 4.05 11.96
N HIS A 126 -3.72 3.74 10.90
CA HIS A 126 -3.66 4.52 9.66
C HIS A 126 -3.30 5.99 9.90
N TYR A 127 -2.33 6.25 10.80
CA TYR A 127 -1.80 7.58 11.01
C TYR A 127 -1.05 8.06 9.75
N ILE A 128 -1.54 9.10 9.11
CA ILE A 128 -1.03 9.61 7.82
C ILE A 128 -0.66 11.10 7.85
N GLU A 129 -0.87 11.79 8.96
CA GLU A 129 -0.59 13.22 9.08
C GLU A 129 0.90 13.53 9.02
N ASN A 130 1.76 12.64 9.50
CA ASN A 130 3.23 12.73 9.48
C ASN A 130 3.74 14.13 9.88
N ASN A 131 3.15 14.75 10.91
CA ASN A 131 3.34 16.16 11.24
C ASN A 131 3.89 16.42 12.63
N LYS A 132 4.43 15.40 13.31
CA LYS A 132 5.01 15.53 14.64
C LYS A 132 6.54 15.53 14.63
N GLN A 133 7.10 16.18 15.64
CA GLN A 133 8.54 16.17 15.88
C GLN A 133 8.91 14.95 16.72
N CYS A 134 9.88 14.18 16.24
CA CYS A 134 10.43 13.02 16.93
C CYS A 134 11.19 13.44 18.20
N LYS A 135 10.93 12.79 19.33
CA LYS A 135 11.52 13.09 20.62
C LYS A 135 12.50 12.02 21.05
N ALA A 136 13.46 12.42 21.88
CA ALA A 136 14.37 11.45 22.52
C ALA A 136 13.57 10.47 23.39
N GLY A 137 13.87 9.19 23.26
CA GLY A 137 13.18 8.11 23.98
C GLY A 137 11.94 7.55 23.27
N ASP A 138 11.43 8.21 22.22
CA ASP A 138 10.35 7.67 21.40
C ASP A 138 10.82 6.50 20.53
N LEU A 139 9.90 5.59 20.24
CA LEU A 139 9.95 4.71 19.07
C LEU A 139 9.28 5.40 17.89
N ILE A 140 9.72 5.07 16.69
CA ILE A 140 9.04 5.48 15.45
C ILE A 140 8.70 4.24 14.65
N LEU A 141 7.43 4.14 14.27
CA LEU A 141 6.90 3.08 13.42
C LEU A 141 6.83 3.60 11.99
N PHE A 142 7.27 2.78 11.09
CA PHE A 142 7.15 2.96 9.65
C PHE A 142 6.23 1.89 9.06
N ASP A 143 5.32 2.32 8.22
CA ASP A 143 4.62 1.48 7.26
C ASP A 143 4.71 2.22 5.92
N VAL A 144 5.70 1.84 5.14
CA VAL A 144 6.15 2.57 3.95
C VAL A 144 6.67 1.61 2.89
N ALA A 145 6.42 1.94 1.64
CA ALA A 145 6.97 1.18 0.54
C ALA A 145 7.05 1.97 -0.76
N ALA A 146 7.98 1.59 -1.62
CA ALA A 146 8.11 2.09 -2.99
C ALA A 146 7.23 1.30 -3.95
N GLU A 147 6.71 2.00 -4.95
CA GLU A 147 6.14 1.42 -6.17
C GLU A 147 7.22 1.34 -7.25
N TYR A 148 7.24 0.28 -8.04
CA TYR A 148 8.09 0.17 -9.23
C TYR A 148 7.34 -0.55 -10.35
N ALA A 149 7.17 0.13 -11.49
CA ALA A 149 6.50 -0.40 -12.69
C ALA A 149 5.10 -1.01 -12.40
N ASN A 150 4.31 -0.33 -11.55
CA ASN A 150 2.98 -0.72 -11.05
C ASN A 150 2.99 -1.94 -10.10
N TYR A 151 4.15 -2.37 -9.60
CA TYR A 151 4.28 -3.36 -8.54
C TYR A 151 4.70 -2.68 -7.24
N SER A 152 4.05 -3.06 -6.16
CA SER A 152 4.26 -2.48 -4.83
C SER A 152 5.11 -3.41 -3.97
N SER A 153 6.02 -2.83 -3.20
CA SER A 153 6.55 -3.48 -2.01
C SER A 153 5.70 -3.14 -0.78
N ASP A 154 6.06 -3.71 0.35
CA ASP A 154 5.43 -3.45 1.64
C ASP A 154 6.45 -3.64 2.75
N MET A 155 6.56 -2.68 3.69
CA MET A 155 7.52 -2.76 4.77
C MET A 155 7.01 -2.06 6.03
N SER A 156 6.86 -2.82 7.10
CA SER A 156 6.66 -2.28 8.45
C SER A 156 7.92 -2.47 9.28
N ARG A 157 8.39 -1.40 9.93
CA ARG A 157 9.55 -1.43 10.83
C ARG A 157 9.35 -0.45 11.98
N THR A 158 9.95 -0.79 13.13
CA THR A 158 9.97 0.09 14.31
C THR A 158 11.40 0.27 14.78
N ILE A 159 11.83 1.51 14.96
CA ILE A 159 13.18 1.84 15.43
C ILE A 159 13.13 2.87 16.57
N PRO A 160 14.15 2.93 17.42
CA PRO A 160 14.26 3.99 18.42
C PRO A 160 14.77 5.30 17.78
N VAL A 161 14.06 6.40 18.02
CA VAL A 161 14.44 7.75 17.53
C VAL A 161 15.86 8.14 17.95
N SER A 162 16.28 7.73 19.15
CA SER A 162 17.63 8.00 19.69
C SER A 162 18.73 7.02 19.21
N GLY A 163 18.41 6.13 18.25
CA GLY A 163 19.34 5.14 17.70
C GLY A 163 19.65 3.96 18.62
N ARG A 164 19.13 3.93 19.85
CA ARG A 164 19.33 2.84 20.81
C ARG A 164 18.03 2.56 21.57
N PHE A 165 17.67 1.28 21.65
CA PHE A 165 16.54 0.82 22.49
C PHE A 165 16.87 0.95 23.97
N THR A 166 15.90 1.36 24.78
CA THR A 166 15.92 1.14 26.22
C THR A 166 15.79 -0.36 26.53
N LYS A 167 16.12 -0.79 27.75
CA LYS A 167 15.98 -2.21 28.13
C LYS A 167 14.56 -2.75 27.89
N ARG A 168 13.54 -1.95 28.26
CA ARG A 168 12.14 -2.33 28.06
C ARG A 168 11.75 -2.41 26.58
N GLN A 169 12.13 -1.39 25.80
CA GLN A 169 11.85 -1.37 24.34
C GLN A 169 12.51 -2.56 23.64
N LYS A 170 13.76 -2.87 24.00
CA LYS A 170 14.48 -4.02 23.45
C LYS A 170 13.77 -5.33 23.76
N ALA A 171 13.36 -5.55 25.03
CA ALA A 171 12.66 -6.76 25.43
C ALA A 171 11.35 -6.96 24.69
N VAL A 172 10.56 -5.88 24.47
CA VAL A 172 9.32 -5.94 23.68
C VAL A 172 9.62 -6.22 22.20
N TYR A 173 10.61 -5.54 21.64
CA TYR A 173 11.01 -5.72 20.23
C TYR A 173 11.46 -7.17 19.95
N GLU A 174 12.28 -7.75 20.82
CA GLU A 174 12.76 -9.12 20.71
C GLU A 174 11.66 -10.17 20.92
N ALA A 175 10.59 -9.83 21.64
CA ALA A 175 9.45 -10.73 21.82
C ALA A 175 8.50 -10.77 20.60
N VAL A 176 8.57 -9.74 19.74
CA VAL A 176 7.74 -9.62 18.53
C VAL A 176 8.46 -10.17 17.28
N ASN A 177 9.78 -10.13 17.25
CA ASN A 177 10.63 -10.67 16.19
C ASN A 177 10.88 -12.17 16.37
#